data_f40eef4b12458e6f260449bb13ace24e
#
_entry.id   f40eef4b12458e6f260449bb13ace24e
#
_cell.length_a   1.000
_cell.length_b   1.000
_cell.length_c   1.000
_cell.angle_alpha   90.00
_cell.angle_beta   90.00
_cell.angle_gamma   90.00
#
_symmetry.space_group_name_H-M   'P 1'
#
loop_
_entity.id
_entity.type
_entity.pdbx_description
1 polymer ?
#
loop_
_entity_poly.entity_id
_entity_poly.type
_entity_poly.pdbx_seq_one_letter_code
_entity_poly.pdbx_strand_id
1 'polypeptide(L)'
;SDAVEDGRGATSEAGEPDWSSLYAGALAEDARSCASNPWGVFDTWAQEGLSDFWRRASEWDEREDDDLSPQELDDFEMALEVCRELDIETMVLLQPVNGRLYDRTRYGFDARQRYYRMVRDACGRAGAKVADFSSHEYDEFFLRDDNHPSHVGSLYYSRALYRFFAHGEVADDDLG
;
A
#
# COMPACT_ATOMS: atom_id res chain seq x y z
N SER A 1 -14.54 9.17 -41.72
CA SER A 1 -13.18 8.80 -41.30
C SER A 1 -12.74 9.81 -40.20
N ASP A 2 -13.29 9.64 -39.02
CA ASP A 2 -12.93 10.48 -37.87
C ASP A 2 -11.78 9.79 -37.12
N ALA A 3 -10.61 10.42 -37.18
CA ALA A 3 -9.48 10.03 -36.38
C ALA A 3 -9.82 10.33 -34.91
N VAL A 4 -9.90 9.32 -34.07
CA VAL A 4 -9.91 9.46 -32.63
C VAL A 4 -8.53 10.01 -32.25
N GLU A 5 -8.48 11.27 -31.84
CA GLU A 5 -7.27 11.86 -31.25
C GLU A 5 -6.92 11.06 -29.99
N ASP A 6 -5.71 10.49 -30.00
CA ASP A 6 -5.11 9.80 -28.88
C ASP A 6 -4.92 10.79 -27.74
N GLY A 7 -5.82 10.71 -26.75
CA GLY A 7 -5.87 11.60 -25.60
C GLY A 7 -4.75 11.36 -24.58
N ARG A 8 -3.50 11.21 -25.03
CA ARG A 8 -2.33 11.33 -24.17
C ARG A 8 -2.20 12.79 -23.77
N GLY A 9 -2.80 13.09 -22.61
CA GLY A 9 -2.77 14.41 -22.02
C GLY A 9 -1.35 14.94 -21.93
N ALA A 10 -1.21 16.23 -22.26
CA ALA A 10 0.03 16.96 -22.18
C ALA A 10 0.73 16.72 -20.82
N THR A 11 1.87 16.04 -20.87
CA THR A 11 2.82 16.05 -19.74
C THR A 11 3.20 17.51 -19.50
N SER A 12 2.81 18.02 -18.32
CA SER A 12 3.23 19.36 -17.92
C SER A 12 4.77 19.38 -17.88
N GLU A 13 5.40 20.47 -18.33
CA GLU A 13 6.84 20.72 -18.24
C GLU A 13 7.30 20.91 -16.77
N ALA A 14 6.52 20.50 -15.78
CA ALA A 14 6.94 20.46 -14.38
C ALA A 14 8.00 19.35 -14.26
N GLY A 15 9.21 19.75 -13.90
CA GLY A 15 10.31 18.80 -13.63
C GLY A 15 9.91 17.77 -12.56
N GLU A 16 10.70 16.71 -12.43
CA GLU A 16 10.49 15.69 -11.38
C GLU A 16 10.45 16.35 -10.00
N PRO A 17 9.50 15.96 -9.12
CA PRO A 17 9.44 16.47 -7.76
C PRO A 17 10.75 16.21 -6.99
N ASP A 18 11.13 17.13 -6.12
CA ASP A 18 12.23 16.91 -5.17
C ASP A 18 11.76 15.97 -4.06
N TRP A 19 11.81 14.67 -4.36
CA TRP A 19 11.36 13.63 -3.45
C TRP A 19 12.12 13.63 -2.11
N SER A 20 13.41 13.94 -2.12
CA SER A 20 14.24 14.00 -0.90
C SER A 20 13.78 15.11 0.04
N SER A 21 13.51 16.30 -0.50
CA SER A 21 12.99 17.42 0.29
C SER A 21 11.60 17.15 0.85
N LEU A 22 10.73 16.55 0.04
CA LEU A 22 9.38 16.16 0.46
C LEU A 22 9.44 15.08 1.56
N TYR A 23 10.31 14.08 1.41
CA TYR A 23 10.51 13.03 2.41
C TYR A 23 11.00 13.59 3.74
N ALA A 24 12.00 14.47 3.74
CA ALA A 24 12.50 15.10 4.96
C ALA A 24 11.39 15.87 5.71
N GLY A 25 10.52 16.57 4.96
CA GLY A 25 9.37 17.27 5.52
C GLY A 25 8.33 16.31 6.13
N ALA A 26 7.97 15.27 5.41
CA ALA A 26 7.03 14.24 5.86
C ALA A 26 7.55 13.50 7.10
N LEU A 27 8.82 13.11 7.10
CA LEU A 27 9.47 12.45 8.23
C LEU A 27 9.43 13.31 9.50
N ALA A 28 9.71 14.61 9.37
CA ALA A 28 9.66 15.53 10.50
C ALA A 28 8.23 15.71 11.05
N GLU A 29 7.21 15.65 10.21
CA GLU A 29 5.79 15.70 10.62
C GLU A 29 5.37 14.41 11.32
N ASP A 30 5.66 13.26 10.72
CA ASP A 30 5.28 11.95 11.27
C ASP A 30 6.00 11.67 12.58
N ALA A 31 7.27 12.05 12.72
CA ALA A 31 8.01 11.94 13.98
C ALA A 31 7.37 12.73 15.12
N ARG A 32 6.75 13.88 14.83
CA ARG A 32 5.99 14.64 15.83
C ARG A 32 4.65 13.97 16.16
N SER A 33 4.01 13.40 15.17
CA SER A 33 2.67 12.78 15.29
C SER A 33 2.70 11.42 16.00
N CYS A 34 3.84 10.72 16.02
CA CYS A 34 4.02 9.37 16.58
C CYS A 34 4.87 9.33 17.86
N ALA A 35 5.05 10.46 18.55
CA ALA A 35 6.07 10.60 19.59
C ALA A 35 5.79 9.85 20.90
N SER A 36 4.52 9.45 21.16
CA SER A 36 4.08 9.01 22.51
C SER A 36 3.57 7.57 22.56
N ASN A 37 3.65 6.79 21.50
CA ASN A 37 3.16 5.42 21.51
C ASN A 37 4.19 4.41 20.96
N PRO A 38 4.16 3.13 21.42
CA PRO A 38 5.12 2.12 20.99
C PRO A 38 4.79 1.47 19.65
N TRP A 39 3.68 1.85 19.01
CA TRP A 39 3.18 1.19 17.81
C TRP A 39 3.67 1.83 16.52
N GLY A 40 4.30 3.03 16.61
CA GLY A 40 4.74 3.80 15.46
C GLY A 40 3.60 4.37 14.62
N VAL A 41 2.43 4.56 15.21
CA VAL A 41 1.23 5.16 14.63
C VAL A 41 1.00 6.56 15.17
N PHE A 42 0.08 7.33 14.59
CA PHE A 42 -0.26 8.65 15.11
C PHE A 42 -0.83 8.57 16.53
N ASP A 43 -0.35 9.44 17.41
CA ASP A 43 -0.76 9.47 18.82
C ASP A 43 -2.26 9.70 18.98
N THR A 44 -2.88 10.49 18.10
CA THR A 44 -4.33 10.70 18.05
C THR A 44 -5.07 9.39 17.78
N TRP A 45 -4.61 8.61 16.80
CA TRP A 45 -5.22 7.32 16.53
C TRP A 45 -4.94 6.30 17.66
N ALA A 46 -3.75 6.29 18.23
CA ALA A 46 -3.44 5.43 19.37
C ALA A 46 -4.35 5.69 20.57
N GLN A 47 -4.81 6.94 20.75
CA GLN A 47 -5.75 7.31 21.83
C GLN A 47 -7.20 6.95 21.51
N GLU A 48 -7.63 7.13 20.26
CA GLU A 48 -9.03 7.06 19.85
C GLU A 48 -9.41 5.74 19.17
N GLY A 49 -8.51 5.17 18.35
CA GLY A 49 -8.77 4.03 17.45
C GLY A 49 -8.23 2.68 17.92
N LEU A 50 -7.22 2.68 18.80
CA LEU A 50 -6.53 1.45 19.18
C LEU A 50 -7.45 0.46 19.92
N SER A 51 -8.36 0.95 20.76
CA SER A 51 -9.32 0.09 21.47
C SER A 51 -10.30 -0.58 20.50
N ASP A 52 -10.73 0.12 19.47
CA ASP A 52 -11.60 -0.45 18.43
C ASP A 52 -10.86 -1.46 17.57
N PHE A 53 -9.59 -1.22 17.25
CA PHE A 53 -8.74 -2.21 16.59
C PHE A 53 -8.68 -3.53 17.39
N TRP A 54 -8.41 -3.48 18.70
CA TRP A 54 -8.34 -4.70 19.53
C TRP A 54 -9.69 -5.42 19.65
N ARG A 55 -10.79 -4.67 19.71
CA ARG A 55 -12.13 -5.27 19.68
C ARG A 55 -12.36 -6.03 18.36
N ARG A 56 -12.07 -5.44 17.21
CA ARG A 56 -12.16 -6.10 15.91
C ARG A 56 -11.23 -7.30 15.80
N ALA A 57 -10.01 -7.18 16.29
CA ALA A 57 -9.03 -8.27 16.29
C ALA A 57 -9.53 -9.49 17.09
N SER A 58 -10.19 -9.28 18.23
CA SER A 58 -10.82 -10.36 19.01
C SER A 58 -11.94 -11.05 18.22
N GLU A 59 -12.75 -10.30 17.46
CA GLU A 59 -13.78 -10.87 16.60
C GLU A 59 -13.18 -11.71 15.45
N TRP A 60 -12.00 -11.33 14.94
CA TRP A 60 -11.30 -12.16 13.94
C TRP A 60 -10.83 -13.50 14.53
N ASP A 61 -10.31 -13.49 15.76
CA ASP A 61 -9.81 -14.69 16.41
C ASP A 61 -10.92 -15.72 16.69
N GLU A 62 -12.18 -15.28 16.79
CA GLU A 62 -13.36 -16.14 17.00
C GLU A 62 -13.88 -16.80 15.69
N ARG A 63 -13.39 -16.39 14.52
CA ARG A 63 -13.83 -16.95 13.22
C ARG A 63 -13.21 -18.32 12.97
N GLU A 64 -14.01 -19.24 12.48
CA GLU A 64 -13.57 -20.61 12.13
C GLU A 64 -13.05 -20.72 10.70
N ASP A 65 -13.34 -19.73 9.84
CA ASP A 65 -12.97 -19.73 8.43
C ASP A 65 -11.50 -19.41 8.19
N ASP A 66 -10.99 -19.88 7.07
CA ASP A 66 -9.60 -19.65 6.66
C ASP A 66 -9.36 -18.15 6.41
N ASP A 67 -8.17 -17.69 6.77
CA ASP A 67 -7.80 -16.27 6.86
C ASP A 67 -7.84 -15.50 5.55
N LEU A 68 -7.88 -16.21 4.43
CA LEU A 68 -7.83 -15.60 3.09
C LEU A 68 -9.07 -16.06 2.33
N SER A 69 -9.96 -15.12 2.04
CA SER A 69 -11.16 -15.41 1.26
C SER A 69 -10.80 -15.83 -0.17
N PRO A 70 -11.07 -17.07 -0.58
CA PRO A 70 -10.85 -17.49 -1.97
C PRO A 70 -11.61 -16.60 -2.95
N GLN A 71 -12.82 -16.17 -2.58
CA GLN A 71 -13.66 -15.33 -3.43
C GLN A 71 -13.04 -13.96 -3.68
N GLU A 72 -12.47 -13.32 -2.66
CA GLU A 72 -11.81 -12.01 -2.83
C GLU A 72 -10.57 -12.11 -3.73
N LEU A 73 -9.84 -13.22 -3.65
CA LEU A 73 -8.73 -13.48 -4.55
C LEU A 73 -9.22 -13.71 -5.98
N ASP A 74 -10.27 -14.50 -6.18
CA ASP A 74 -10.87 -14.75 -7.49
C ASP A 74 -11.38 -13.43 -8.12
N ASP A 75 -12.02 -12.57 -7.33
CA ASP A 75 -12.51 -11.26 -7.76
C ASP A 75 -11.34 -10.34 -8.16
N PHE A 76 -10.25 -10.37 -7.40
CA PHE A 76 -9.03 -9.63 -7.72
C PHE A 76 -8.38 -10.14 -9.02
N GLU A 77 -8.25 -11.46 -9.18
CA GLU A 77 -7.71 -12.06 -10.42
C GLU A 77 -8.60 -11.74 -11.62
N MET A 78 -9.92 -11.76 -11.46
CA MET A 78 -10.86 -11.35 -12.51
C MET A 78 -10.68 -9.88 -12.90
N ALA A 79 -10.48 -8.98 -11.94
CA ALA A 79 -10.23 -7.56 -12.23
C ALA A 79 -8.94 -7.36 -13.03
N LEU A 80 -7.87 -8.09 -12.68
CA LEU A 80 -6.60 -8.06 -13.42
C LEU A 80 -6.77 -8.61 -14.86
N GLU A 81 -7.55 -9.70 -15.01
CA GLU A 81 -7.81 -10.29 -16.32
C GLU A 81 -8.59 -9.32 -17.21
N VAL A 82 -9.62 -8.64 -16.68
CA VAL A 82 -10.37 -7.60 -17.42
C VAL A 82 -9.43 -6.47 -17.89
N CYS A 83 -8.53 -6.01 -17.01
CA CYS A 83 -7.54 -5.00 -17.41
C CYS A 83 -6.65 -5.50 -18.56
N ARG A 84 -6.19 -6.75 -18.47
CA ARG A 84 -5.38 -7.39 -19.50
C ARG A 84 -6.13 -7.54 -20.83
N GLU A 85 -7.40 -7.98 -20.81
CA GLU A 85 -8.23 -8.12 -22.02
C GLU A 85 -8.52 -6.78 -22.71
N LEU A 86 -8.61 -5.71 -21.92
CA LEU A 86 -8.85 -4.36 -22.42
C LEU A 86 -7.56 -3.61 -22.78
N ASP A 87 -6.40 -4.28 -22.72
CA ASP A 87 -5.08 -3.68 -22.95
C ASP A 87 -4.81 -2.45 -22.03
N ILE A 88 -5.28 -2.52 -20.80
CA ILE A 88 -5.04 -1.49 -19.79
C ILE A 88 -3.74 -1.81 -19.06
N GLU A 89 -2.74 -0.93 -19.18
CA GLU A 89 -1.52 -1.05 -18.39
C GLU A 89 -1.85 -0.85 -16.90
N THR A 90 -1.55 -1.89 -16.08
CA THR A 90 -2.01 -1.96 -14.70
C THR A 90 -0.83 -2.04 -13.74
N MET A 91 -0.88 -1.23 -12.68
CA MET A 91 0.00 -1.34 -11.52
C MET A 91 -0.82 -1.55 -10.26
N VAL A 92 -0.41 -2.50 -9.45
CA VAL A 92 -0.97 -2.78 -8.12
C VAL A 92 -0.06 -2.20 -7.06
N LEU A 93 -0.61 -1.40 -6.15
CA LEU A 93 0.07 -0.97 -4.93
C LEU A 93 -0.18 -2.03 -3.85
N LEU A 94 0.85 -2.81 -3.50
CA LEU A 94 0.77 -3.80 -2.43
C LEU A 94 1.11 -3.11 -1.10
N GLN A 95 0.07 -2.71 -0.39
CA GLN A 95 0.16 -1.98 0.86
C GLN A 95 0.45 -2.90 2.04
N PRO A 96 1.34 -2.54 2.97
CA PRO A 96 1.51 -3.25 4.23
C PRO A 96 0.41 -2.91 5.23
N VAL A 97 0.30 -3.73 6.27
CA VAL A 97 -0.38 -3.38 7.52
C VAL A 97 0.67 -3.18 8.61
N ASN A 98 0.29 -2.57 9.76
CA ASN A 98 1.22 -2.37 10.86
C ASN A 98 1.60 -3.72 11.52
N GLY A 99 2.82 -4.20 11.24
CA GLY A 99 3.30 -5.49 11.72
C GLY A 99 3.28 -5.60 13.25
N ARG A 100 3.63 -4.52 13.98
CA ARG A 100 3.64 -4.51 15.45
C ARG A 100 2.26 -4.76 16.06
N LEU A 101 1.19 -4.29 15.41
CA LEU A 101 -0.19 -4.53 15.82
C LEU A 101 -0.67 -5.91 15.40
N TYR A 102 -0.48 -6.25 14.12
CA TYR A 102 -1.01 -7.48 13.53
C TYR A 102 -0.30 -8.75 14.03
N ASP A 103 0.95 -8.68 14.49
CA ASP A 103 1.64 -9.82 15.14
C ASP A 103 0.94 -10.32 16.41
N ARG A 104 0.03 -9.54 16.97
CA ARG A 104 -0.77 -9.91 18.15
C ARG A 104 -2.18 -10.37 17.81
N THR A 105 -2.44 -10.65 16.55
CA THR A 105 -3.72 -11.13 16.03
C THR A 105 -3.52 -12.44 15.27
N ARG A 106 -4.61 -13.08 14.85
CA ARG A 106 -4.53 -14.27 13.97
C ARG A 106 -3.83 -13.98 12.62
N TYR A 107 -3.77 -12.71 12.20
CA TYR A 107 -3.05 -12.27 11.00
C TYR A 107 -1.58 -11.92 11.28
N GLY A 108 -0.91 -12.79 12.05
CA GLY A 108 0.51 -12.68 12.35
C GLY A 108 1.39 -12.73 11.09
N PHE A 109 2.70 -12.61 11.27
CA PHE A 109 3.67 -12.48 10.19
C PHE A 109 3.48 -13.51 9.07
N ASP A 110 3.36 -14.81 9.39
CA ASP A 110 3.24 -15.86 8.37
C ASP A 110 1.96 -15.75 7.54
N ALA A 111 0.83 -15.36 8.14
CA ALA A 111 -0.43 -15.14 7.44
C ALA A 111 -0.29 -13.97 6.44
N ARG A 112 0.31 -12.86 6.86
CA ARG A 112 0.55 -11.70 5.99
C ARG A 112 1.50 -12.03 4.85
N GLN A 113 2.60 -12.76 5.12
CA GLN A 113 3.52 -13.19 4.07
C GLN A 113 2.87 -14.13 3.05
N ARG A 114 1.91 -14.97 3.46
CA ARG A 114 1.09 -15.75 2.51
C ARG A 114 0.25 -14.84 1.63
N TYR A 115 -0.46 -13.88 2.23
CA TYR A 115 -1.28 -12.90 1.50
C TYR A 115 -0.45 -12.11 0.48
N TYR A 116 0.69 -11.55 0.88
CA TYR A 116 1.54 -10.78 -0.04
C TYR A 116 2.06 -11.63 -1.19
N ARG A 117 2.41 -12.89 -0.95
CA ARG A 117 2.79 -13.81 -2.04
C ARG A 117 1.64 -14.06 -2.98
N MET A 118 0.42 -14.30 -2.49
CA MET A 118 -0.76 -14.54 -3.32
C MET A 118 -1.04 -13.35 -4.25
N VAL A 119 -0.96 -12.12 -3.74
CA VAL A 119 -1.14 -10.91 -4.54
C VAL A 119 -0.05 -10.80 -5.61
N ARG A 120 1.22 -10.98 -5.24
CA ARG A 120 2.34 -10.95 -6.21
C ARG A 120 2.18 -12.00 -7.31
N ASP A 121 1.81 -13.21 -6.93
CA ASP A 121 1.62 -14.32 -7.87
C ASP A 121 0.45 -14.05 -8.83
N ALA A 122 -0.66 -13.49 -8.34
CA ALA A 122 -1.79 -13.09 -9.17
C ALA A 122 -1.39 -12.00 -10.17
N CYS A 123 -0.70 -10.96 -9.71
CA CYS A 123 -0.18 -9.90 -10.59
C CYS A 123 0.79 -10.46 -11.64
N GLY A 124 1.70 -11.36 -11.24
CA GLY A 124 2.63 -12.00 -12.16
C GLY A 124 1.94 -12.82 -13.24
N ARG A 125 0.85 -13.54 -12.90
CA ARG A 125 0.04 -14.29 -13.90
C ARG A 125 -0.66 -13.37 -14.88
N ALA A 126 -1.13 -12.23 -14.43
CA ALA A 126 -1.83 -11.24 -15.26
C ALA A 126 -0.89 -10.31 -16.04
N GLY A 127 0.42 -10.31 -15.73
CA GLY A 127 1.39 -9.36 -16.29
C GLY A 127 1.25 -7.94 -15.75
N ALA A 128 0.56 -7.76 -14.60
CA ALA A 128 0.45 -6.48 -13.94
C ALA A 128 1.74 -6.13 -13.19
N LYS A 129 2.09 -4.84 -13.18
CA LYS A 129 3.21 -4.33 -12.40
C LYS A 129 2.83 -4.28 -10.91
N VAL A 130 3.81 -4.44 -10.02
CA VAL A 130 3.58 -4.35 -8.56
C VAL A 130 4.55 -3.34 -7.97
N ALA A 131 4.02 -2.31 -7.32
CA ALA A 131 4.75 -1.49 -6.37
C ALA A 131 4.54 -2.12 -4.98
N ASP A 132 5.55 -2.87 -4.52
CA ASP A 132 5.47 -3.70 -3.33
C ASP A 132 6.04 -2.97 -2.11
N PHE A 133 5.17 -2.60 -1.19
CA PHE A 133 5.54 -1.94 0.07
C PHE A 133 5.44 -2.87 1.27
N SER A 134 5.29 -4.17 1.08
CA SER A 134 5.12 -5.14 2.17
C SER A 134 6.32 -5.22 3.12
N SER A 135 7.51 -4.80 2.69
CA SER A 135 8.71 -4.69 3.52
C SER A 135 8.60 -3.65 4.63
N HIS A 136 7.72 -2.64 4.48
CA HIS A 136 7.55 -1.53 5.41
C HIS A 136 6.61 -1.81 6.59
N GLU A 137 6.22 -3.08 6.85
CA GLU A 137 5.32 -3.47 7.94
C GLU A 137 5.77 -2.97 9.34
N TYR A 138 7.08 -2.87 9.53
CA TYR A 138 7.68 -2.50 10.81
C TYR A 138 8.38 -1.14 10.81
N ASP A 139 8.35 -0.46 9.67
CA ASP A 139 9.01 0.83 9.54
C ASP A 139 8.29 1.88 10.38
N GLU A 140 9.07 2.67 11.09
CA GLU A 140 8.54 3.82 11.81
C GLU A 140 8.01 4.84 10.80
N PHE A 141 6.87 5.42 11.14
CA PHE A 141 6.26 6.49 10.36
C PHE A 141 5.80 6.11 8.95
N PHE A 142 5.76 4.81 8.58
CA PHE A 142 5.19 4.42 7.29
C PHE A 142 3.66 4.41 7.30
N LEU A 143 3.06 3.99 8.43
CA LEU A 143 1.62 3.94 8.62
C LEU A 143 1.20 4.87 9.76
N ARG A 144 0.08 5.58 9.57
CA ARG A 144 -0.50 6.46 10.61
C ARG A 144 -1.39 5.72 11.61
N ASP A 145 -1.86 4.51 11.25
CA ASP A 145 -2.74 3.64 12.03
C ASP A 145 -2.46 2.17 11.73
N ASP A 146 -3.46 1.30 11.81
CA ASP A 146 -3.30 -0.13 11.54
C ASP A 146 -3.01 -0.46 10.07
N ASN A 147 -3.47 0.36 9.11
CA ASN A 147 -3.34 0.04 7.69
C ASN A 147 -3.33 1.24 6.72
N HIS A 148 -3.48 2.47 7.18
CA HIS A 148 -3.44 3.64 6.30
C HIS A 148 -2.05 4.28 6.28
N PRO A 149 -1.58 4.76 5.12
CA PRO A 149 -0.28 5.41 5.03
C PRO A 149 -0.26 6.72 5.82
N SER A 150 0.89 7.02 6.43
CA SER A 150 1.24 8.32 6.99
C SER A 150 1.61 9.32 5.90
N HIS A 151 2.20 10.46 6.24
CA HIS A 151 2.78 11.36 5.24
C HIS A 151 3.97 10.70 4.52
N VAL A 152 4.83 9.98 5.25
CA VAL A 152 5.95 9.22 4.68
C VAL A 152 5.42 8.14 3.74
N GLY A 153 4.53 7.26 4.19
CA GLY A 153 3.97 6.20 3.35
C GLY A 153 3.24 6.74 2.11
N SER A 154 2.53 7.87 2.26
CA SER A 154 1.86 8.54 1.14
C SER A 154 2.83 9.06 0.09
N LEU A 155 4.04 9.48 0.49
CA LEU A 155 5.08 9.89 -0.47
C LEU A 155 5.63 8.71 -1.27
N TYR A 156 5.85 7.55 -0.63
CA TYR A 156 6.23 6.33 -1.34
C TYR A 156 5.19 5.97 -2.41
N TYR A 157 3.90 5.99 -2.06
CA TYR A 157 2.83 5.72 -3.01
C TYR A 157 2.76 6.76 -4.12
N SER A 158 2.90 8.05 -3.77
CA SER A 158 2.88 9.14 -4.74
C SER A 158 4.02 9.02 -5.74
N ARG A 159 5.23 8.64 -5.28
CA ARG A 159 6.38 8.42 -6.16
C ARG A 159 6.16 7.22 -7.08
N ALA A 160 5.63 6.11 -6.56
CA ALA A 160 5.31 4.94 -7.39
C ALA A 160 4.29 5.30 -8.49
N LEU A 161 3.23 6.02 -8.13
CA LEU A 161 2.24 6.51 -9.09
C LEU A 161 2.86 7.46 -10.11
N TYR A 162 3.68 8.41 -9.67
CA TYR A 162 4.36 9.34 -10.56
C TYR A 162 5.24 8.59 -11.58
N ARG A 163 6.08 7.65 -11.10
CA ARG A 163 6.96 6.85 -11.96
C ARG A 163 6.17 6.01 -12.96
N PHE A 164 5.08 5.41 -12.51
CA PHE A 164 4.22 4.62 -13.39
C PHE A 164 3.59 5.49 -14.48
N PHE A 165 2.96 6.59 -14.14
CA PHE A 165 2.26 7.43 -15.12
C PHE A 165 3.20 8.26 -16.01
N ALA A 166 4.34 8.70 -15.48
CA ALA A 166 5.27 9.52 -16.25
C ALA A 166 6.24 8.68 -17.09
N HIS A 167 6.62 7.49 -16.64
CA HIS A 167 7.69 6.70 -17.23
C HIS A 167 7.31 5.25 -17.56
N GLY A 168 6.12 4.79 -17.16
CA GLY A 168 5.72 3.38 -17.30
C GLY A 168 6.54 2.42 -16.41
N GLU A 169 7.15 2.92 -15.34
CA GLU A 169 8.08 2.17 -14.48
C GLU A 169 7.49 1.99 -13.08
N VAL A 170 7.89 0.93 -12.39
CA VAL A 170 7.68 0.80 -10.95
C VAL A 170 8.86 1.47 -10.25
N ALA A 171 8.59 2.32 -9.25
CA ALA A 171 9.64 2.97 -8.48
C ALA A 171 10.34 1.93 -7.56
N ASP A 172 11.65 2.08 -7.39
CA ASP A 172 12.38 1.43 -6.32
C ASP A 172 11.95 2.00 -4.96
N ASP A 173 12.02 1.19 -3.90
CA ASP A 173 11.55 1.55 -2.55
C ASP A 173 12.42 2.61 -1.85
N ASP A 174 13.51 3.07 -2.45
CA ASP A 174 14.44 3.99 -1.82
C ASP A 174 14.08 5.46 -2.09
N LEU A 175 13.65 6.19 -1.06
CA LEU A 175 13.43 7.64 -1.07
C LEU A 175 14.57 8.44 -0.43
N GLY A 176 15.53 7.78 0.22
CA GLY A 176 16.58 8.45 0.98
C GLY A 176 17.97 7.97 0.75
#